data_27a41066b05cebb1ae18085d5185088f
#
_entry.id   27a41066b05cebb1ae18085d5185088f
#
_cell.length_a   1.000
_cell.length_b   1.000
_cell.length_c   1.000
_cell.angle_alpha   90.00
_cell.angle_beta   90.00
_cell.angle_gamma   90.00
#
_symmetry.space_group_name_H-M   'P 1'
#
loop_
_entity.id
_entity.type
_entity.pdbx_description
1 polymer ?
#
loop_
_entity_poly.entity_id
_entity_poly.type
_entity_poly.pdbx_seq_one_letter_code
_entity_poly.pdbx_strand_id
1 'polypeptide(L)'
;MAGKSRLGVSGLGLVAALALAPGAHAQESGEKLEEAKGLFNMGAQLYAAGKYAAAIQNFEAAYKLAPRPALLFSIAQAERRYYFESRQPDYLRKAIAHYKEYLGQVGQGGRRAEAGQALAELEMVASKLEPVAPVASGAPPPPSAPPKPTLSVMATQVKGARISVNGKQTDEGIFSEEVAPGKYSVKVTAEGYFDEEREVVMQNSPLSFDIALKERPAALSFQAPAGAQISVDGRLVGITPLPVPIEVPPGGHIVTVALNGHEAFSTEVDLERGERRSIQANLRRTTQRTVSYGLLGVAGASLVAGGVFSVLALRSQSDAQKVLDARKERTISRSELDQYNQARDDRDALWRPAAIGSFGAALGFGLVGGLLYAFDQPSTQATGPRERSPRPLPSTPSPAAPTLDISAAPGWWGLRASGRF
;
A
#
# COMPACT_ATOMS: atom_id res chain seq x y z
N MET A 1 54.67 -69.80 -11.65
CA MET A 1 55.80 -68.99 -12.19
C MET A 1 55.38 -67.54 -11.95
N ALA A 2 55.90 -66.94 -10.93
CA ALA A 2 57.09 -66.11 -10.86
C ALA A 2 56.86 -64.78 -11.63
N GLY A 3 56.88 -63.66 -11.01
CA GLY A 3 57.81 -62.82 -10.38
C GLY A 3 57.15 -61.47 -9.97
N LYS A 4 57.32 -61.05 -8.77
CA LYS A 4 58.24 -60.06 -8.23
C LYS A 4 58.36 -58.78 -9.13
N SER A 5 58.27 -57.58 -8.72
CA SER A 5 58.58 -56.88 -7.47
C SER A 5 58.48 -55.35 -7.71
N ARG A 6 58.23 -54.61 -6.75
CA ARG A 6 58.95 -53.47 -6.11
C ARG A 6 58.17 -52.19 -5.92
N LEU A 7 58.09 -51.88 -4.69
CA LEU A 7 57.99 -50.59 -4.00
C LEU A 7 58.53 -49.35 -4.76
N GLY A 8 57.79 -48.27 -4.69
CA GLY A 8 58.23 -46.92 -4.93
C GLY A 8 57.44 -45.96 -4.05
N VAL A 9 57.96 -45.70 -2.84
CA VAL A 9 57.51 -44.63 -1.96
C VAL A 9 57.97 -43.30 -2.55
N SER A 10 57.10 -42.42 -2.88
CA SER A 10 57.42 -41.02 -3.14
C SER A 10 56.37 -40.15 -2.46
N GLY A 11 56.84 -39.51 -1.38
CA GLY A 11 56.06 -38.52 -0.65
C GLY A 11 55.68 -37.31 -1.54
N LEU A 12 54.46 -36.96 -1.56
CA LEU A 12 54.02 -35.67 -2.05
C LEU A 12 53.52 -34.85 -0.86
N GLY A 13 54.27 -33.79 -0.58
CA GLY A 13 53.93 -32.78 0.41
C GLY A 13 52.59 -32.14 0.09
N LEU A 14 51.72 -32.13 1.10
CA LEU A 14 50.46 -31.40 1.11
C LEU A 14 50.80 -29.92 1.25
N VAL A 15 50.90 -29.19 0.13
CA VAL A 15 50.87 -27.72 0.12
C VAL A 15 49.41 -27.33 0.29
N ALA A 16 49.02 -27.04 1.52
CA ALA A 16 47.78 -26.35 1.82
C ALA A 16 47.87 -24.93 1.25
N ALA A 17 47.38 -24.74 0.03
CA ALA A 17 47.13 -23.41 -0.51
C ALA A 17 45.97 -22.79 0.28
N LEU A 18 46.32 -21.95 1.23
CA LEU A 18 45.36 -21.01 1.87
C LEU A 18 44.93 -20.02 0.80
N ALA A 19 43.86 -20.34 0.07
CA ALA A 19 43.18 -19.40 -0.80
C ALA A 19 42.51 -18.35 0.12
N LEU A 20 43.23 -17.27 0.37
CA LEU A 20 42.64 -16.03 0.89
C LEU A 20 41.57 -15.58 -0.12
N ALA A 21 40.31 -15.83 0.20
CA ALA A 21 39.17 -15.36 -0.57
C ALA A 21 39.11 -13.82 -0.49
N PRO A 22 39.31 -13.10 -1.60
CA PRO A 22 39.28 -11.63 -1.59
C PRO A 22 37.88 -11.05 -1.39
N GLY A 23 36.87 -11.89 -1.19
CA GLY A 23 35.47 -11.46 -1.00
C GLY A 23 35.12 -11.03 0.43
N ALA A 24 35.75 -11.56 1.46
CA ALA A 24 35.40 -11.31 2.84
C ALA A 24 35.69 -9.86 3.29
N HIS A 25 36.83 -9.30 2.91
CA HIS A 25 37.20 -7.93 3.27
C HIS A 25 36.40 -6.86 2.50
N ALA A 26 35.97 -7.14 1.27
CA ALA A 26 35.13 -6.22 0.51
C ALA A 26 33.69 -6.16 1.06
N GLN A 27 33.19 -7.27 1.56
CA GLN A 27 31.85 -7.36 2.16
C GLN A 27 31.82 -6.69 3.54
N GLU A 28 32.83 -6.90 4.38
CA GLU A 28 32.98 -6.27 5.70
C GLU A 28 33.12 -4.73 5.58
N SER A 29 33.87 -4.24 4.58
CA SER A 29 33.97 -2.80 4.33
C SER A 29 32.68 -2.19 3.80
N GLY A 30 31.88 -2.93 3.04
CA GLY A 30 30.56 -2.51 2.58
C GLY A 30 29.56 -2.39 3.73
N GLU A 31 29.52 -3.36 4.64
CA GLU A 31 28.64 -3.37 5.80
C GLU A 31 28.96 -2.21 6.76
N LYS A 32 30.23 -1.98 7.07
CA LYS A 32 30.67 -0.82 7.87
C LYS A 32 30.31 0.51 7.23
N LEU A 33 30.34 0.62 5.91
CA LEU A 33 29.95 1.82 5.20
C LEU A 33 28.43 2.07 5.27
N GLU A 34 27.61 1.04 5.15
CA GLU A 34 26.15 1.17 5.29
C GLU A 34 25.78 1.51 6.74
N GLU A 35 26.44 0.90 7.72
CA GLU A 35 26.26 1.25 9.13
C GLU A 35 26.64 2.72 9.39
N ALA A 36 27.78 3.17 8.85
CA ALA A 36 28.20 4.58 8.96
C ALA A 36 27.21 5.54 8.32
N LYS A 37 26.59 5.18 7.18
CA LYS A 37 25.52 5.97 6.57
C LYS A 37 24.28 6.03 7.44
N GLY A 38 23.89 4.90 8.04
CA GLY A 38 22.77 4.83 8.99
C GLY A 38 22.97 5.79 10.17
N LEU A 39 24.14 5.72 10.80
CA LEU A 39 24.53 6.60 11.91
C LEU A 39 24.60 8.08 11.48
N PHE A 40 25.12 8.37 10.30
CA PHE A 40 25.12 9.72 9.77
C PHE A 40 23.71 10.27 9.57
N ASN A 41 22.80 9.51 8.96
CA ASN A 41 21.43 9.91 8.74
C ASN A 41 20.70 10.15 10.07
N MET A 42 20.94 9.28 11.04
CA MET A 42 20.43 9.42 12.40
C MET A 42 20.95 10.70 13.06
N GLY A 43 22.25 10.94 12.98
CA GLY A 43 22.88 12.17 13.49
C GLY A 43 22.30 13.43 12.84
N ALA A 44 22.02 13.39 11.53
CA ALA A 44 21.42 14.52 10.81
C ALA A 44 19.97 14.80 11.28
N GLN A 45 19.18 13.78 11.53
CA GLN A 45 17.83 13.93 12.06
C GLN A 45 17.84 14.49 13.50
N LEU A 46 18.73 13.96 14.35
CA LEU A 46 18.93 14.48 15.72
C LEU A 46 19.37 15.94 15.70
N TYR A 47 20.28 16.29 14.79
CA TYR A 47 20.72 17.67 14.61
C TYR A 47 19.56 18.59 14.22
N ALA A 48 18.73 18.16 13.26
CA ALA A 48 17.54 18.90 12.83
C ALA A 48 16.51 19.06 13.95
N ALA A 49 16.41 18.07 14.85
CA ALA A 49 15.55 18.10 16.03
C ALA A 49 16.16 18.88 17.22
N GLY A 50 17.34 19.52 17.06
CA GLY A 50 18.00 20.25 18.13
C GLY A 50 18.67 19.37 19.19
N LYS A 51 18.73 18.06 19.02
CA LYS A 51 19.37 17.11 19.96
C LYS A 51 20.88 17.01 19.66
N TYR A 52 21.59 18.12 19.81
CA TYR A 52 22.97 18.25 19.34
C TYR A 52 23.96 17.30 20.01
N ALA A 53 23.82 17.03 21.32
CA ALA A 53 24.68 16.07 22.02
C ALA A 53 24.61 14.67 21.42
N ALA A 54 23.39 14.19 21.16
CA ALA A 54 23.17 12.90 20.53
C ALA A 54 23.61 12.89 19.05
N ALA A 55 23.43 13.99 18.34
CA ALA A 55 23.92 14.14 16.97
C ALA A 55 25.44 13.99 16.88
N ILE A 56 26.18 14.64 17.81
CA ILE A 56 27.65 14.51 17.91
C ILE A 56 28.05 13.06 18.08
N GLN A 57 27.47 12.33 19.03
CA GLN A 57 27.79 10.94 19.29
C GLN A 57 27.56 10.05 18.04
N ASN A 58 26.47 10.25 17.30
CA ASN A 58 26.16 9.52 16.09
C ASN A 58 27.12 9.86 14.95
N PHE A 59 27.46 11.13 14.76
CA PHE A 59 28.44 11.53 13.74
C PHE A 59 29.86 11.03 14.08
N GLU A 60 30.28 11.05 15.35
CA GLU A 60 31.55 10.47 15.81
C GLU A 60 31.61 8.96 15.59
N ALA A 61 30.50 8.24 15.89
CA ALA A 61 30.38 6.81 15.63
C ALA A 61 30.48 6.50 14.13
N ALA A 62 29.79 7.28 13.29
CA ALA A 62 29.90 7.18 11.83
C ALA A 62 31.33 7.44 11.34
N TYR A 63 32.02 8.44 11.91
CA TYR A 63 33.39 8.77 11.55
C TYR A 63 34.37 7.65 11.92
N LYS A 64 34.19 7.00 13.05
CA LYS A 64 34.99 5.83 13.46
C LYS A 64 34.88 4.66 12.47
N LEU A 65 33.69 4.44 11.90
CA LEU A 65 33.44 3.36 10.93
C LEU A 65 33.95 3.72 9.53
N ALA A 66 33.74 4.96 9.11
CA ALA A 66 34.11 5.45 7.80
C ALA A 66 34.68 6.88 7.90
N PRO A 67 35.99 7.06 8.16
CA PRO A 67 36.62 8.38 8.26
C PRO A 67 36.52 9.14 6.95
N ARG A 68 35.65 10.15 6.91
CA ARG A 68 35.46 11.03 5.75
C ARG A 68 35.48 12.49 6.18
N PRO A 69 36.13 13.40 5.44
CA PRO A 69 36.19 14.82 5.81
C PRO A 69 34.81 15.46 6.02
N ALA A 70 33.81 15.06 5.23
CA ALA A 70 32.44 15.58 5.37
C ALA A 70 31.83 15.31 6.76
N LEU A 71 32.19 14.19 7.41
CA LEU A 71 31.75 13.88 8.76
C LEU A 71 32.39 14.81 9.80
N LEU A 72 33.67 15.17 9.67
CA LEU A 72 34.32 16.15 10.53
C LEU A 72 33.59 17.50 10.51
N PHE A 73 33.18 17.93 9.32
CA PHE A 73 32.38 19.15 9.21
C PHE A 73 31.06 19.03 9.98
N SER A 74 30.35 17.90 9.86
CA SER A 74 29.07 17.68 10.54
C SER A 74 29.25 17.61 12.08
N ILE A 75 30.32 16.97 12.55
CA ILE A 75 30.69 16.92 13.98
C ILE A 75 30.94 18.36 14.47
N ALA A 76 31.83 19.09 13.81
CA ALA A 76 32.18 20.46 14.19
C ALA A 76 30.96 21.39 14.23
N GLN A 77 30.05 21.24 13.26
CA GLN A 77 28.80 22.01 13.21
C GLN A 77 27.88 21.68 14.38
N ALA A 78 27.75 20.40 14.72
CA ALA A 78 26.93 19.97 15.86
C ALA A 78 27.54 20.43 17.21
N GLU A 79 28.86 20.34 17.36
CA GLU A 79 29.58 20.81 18.54
C GLU A 79 29.46 22.35 18.70
N ARG A 80 29.56 23.08 17.60
CA ARG A 80 29.34 24.52 17.60
C ARG A 80 27.93 24.87 18.10
N ARG A 81 26.90 24.20 17.58
CA ARG A 81 25.51 24.41 18.03
C ARG A 81 25.33 24.06 19.50
N TYR A 82 25.86 22.92 19.91
CA TYR A 82 25.76 22.47 21.30
C TYR A 82 26.51 23.40 22.26
N TYR A 83 27.65 23.97 21.85
CA TYR A 83 28.34 24.99 22.63
C TYR A 83 27.46 26.24 22.85
N PHE A 84 26.79 26.72 21.83
CA PHE A 84 25.92 27.91 21.99
C PHE A 84 24.71 27.64 22.89
N GLU A 85 24.26 26.40 22.95
CA GLU A 85 23.16 25.96 23.84
C GLU A 85 23.67 25.75 25.28
N SER A 86 24.68 24.91 25.48
CA SER A 86 25.14 24.44 26.77
C SER A 86 26.16 25.33 27.44
N ARG A 87 26.83 26.22 26.68
CA ARG A 87 27.92 27.10 27.08
C ARG A 87 29.14 26.34 27.66
N GLN A 88 29.29 25.07 27.37
CA GLN A 88 30.39 24.24 27.84
C GLN A 88 31.66 24.51 27.00
N PRO A 89 32.78 24.99 27.56
CA PRO A 89 33.96 25.40 26.80
C PRO A 89 34.64 24.25 26.05
N ASP A 90 34.43 23.03 26.49
CA ASP A 90 35.00 21.80 25.85
C ASP A 90 34.49 21.63 24.43
N TYR A 91 33.19 21.90 24.19
CA TYR A 91 32.61 21.78 22.86
C TYR A 91 33.08 22.91 21.92
N LEU A 92 33.39 24.09 22.46
CA LEU A 92 34.02 25.15 21.69
C LEU A 92 35.40 24.70 21.18
N ARG A 93 36.24 24.13 22.06
CA ARG A 93 37.58 23.64 21.71
C ARG A 93 37.53 22.49 20.70
N LYS A 94 36.61 21.56 20.90
CA LYS A 94 36.39 20.45 19.97
C LYS A 94 35.94 20.94 18.60
N ALA A 95 34.96 21.83 18.53
CA ALA A 95 34.48 22.37 17.27
C ALA A 95 35.61 23.09 16.49
N ILE A 96 36.44 23.90 17.17
CA ILE A 96 37.61 24.52 16.58
C ILE A 96 38.59 23.47 16.02
N ALA A 97 38.87 22.41 16.78
CA ALA A 97 39.76 21.34 16.37
C ALA A 97 39.26 20.60 15.12
N HIS A 98 37.98 20.18 15.11
CA HIS A 98 37.40 19.49 14.00
C HIS A 98 37.24 20.35 12.74
N TYR A 99 36.93 21.66 12.86
CA TYR A 99 36.95 22.58 11.72
C TYR A 99 38.36 22.74 11.14
N LYS A 100 39.41 22.85 11.98
CA LYS A 100 40.80 22.92 11.53
C LYS A 100 41.22 21.63 10.81
N GLU A 101 40.85 20.46 11.37
CA GLU A 101 41.13 19.19 10.76
C GLU A 101 40.44 19.06 9.41
N TYR A 102 39.14 19.40 9.32
CA TYR A 102 38.39 19.41 8.06
C TYR A 102 39.07 20.29 7.00
N LEU A 103 39.45 21.52 7.37
CA LEU A 103 40.11 22.47 6.47
C LEU A 103 41.50 21.98 6.02
N GLY A 104 42.19 21.21 6.85
CA GLY A 104 43.46 20.57 6.51
C GLY A 104 43.32 19.43 5.51
N GLN A 105 42.21 18.67 5.61
CA GLN A 105 41.96 17.54 4.71
C GLN A 105 41.33 17.96 3.37
N VAL A 106 40.60 19.06 3.30
CA VAL A 106 39.89 19.52 2.09
C VAL A 106 40.65 20.70 1.46
N GLY A 107 41.35 20.46 0.36
CA GLY A 107 42.16 21.47 -0.33
C GLY A 107 41.34 22.56 -1.02
N GLN A 108 40.38 22.17 -1.86
CA GLN A 108 39.47 23.06 -2.59
C GLN A 108 38.07 22.46 -2.67
N GLY A 109 37.05 23.35 -2.73
CA GLY A 109 35.63 22.95 -2.85
C GLY A 109 35.02 22.51 -1.52
N GLY A 110 33.94 21.70 -1.60
CA GLY A 110 33.16 21.31 -0.45
C GLY A 110 32.57 22.48 0.35
N ARG A 111 32.49 22.33 1.66
CA ARG A 111 32.00 23.38 2.59
C ARG A 111 33.14 24.20 3.23
N ARG A 112 34.26 24.33 2.51
CA ARG A 112 35.49 24.99 3.01
C ARG A 112 35.25 26.45 3.45
N ALA A 113 34.51 27.21 2.64
CA ALA A 113 34.23 28.65 2.97
C ALA A 113 33.39 28.75 4.26
N GLU A 114 32.38 27.90 4.39
CA GLU A 114 31.52 27.86 5.59
C GLU A 114 32.28 27.41 6.83
N ALA A 115 33.16 26.40 6.68
CA ALA A 115 34.02 25.95 7.77
C ALA A 115 35.00 27.05 8.21
N GLY A 116 35.58 27.77 7.26
CA GLY A 116 36.49 28.90 7.57
C GLY A 116 35.78 30.03 8.29
N GLN A 117 34.58 30.37 7.87
CA GLN A 117 33.78 31.42 8.55
C GLN A 117 33.39 30.97 9.96
N ALA A 118 32.91 29.72 10.14
CA ALA A 118 32.56 29.19 11.44
C ALA A 118 33.76 29.11 12.38
N LEU A 119 34.95 28.73 11.87
CA LEU A 119 36.18 28.69 12.63
C LEU A 119 36.56 30.07 13.11
N ALA A 120 36.56 31.08 12.25
CA ALA A 120 36.88 32.47 12.63
C ALA A 120 35.93 33.01 13.71
N GLU A 121 34.66 32.72 13.62
CA GLU A 121 33.66 33.05 14.64
C GLU A 121 34.01 32.40 16.00
N LEU A 122 34.31 31.10 16.00
CA LEU A 122 34.63 30.36 17.21
C LEU A 122 35.94 30.81 17.84
N GLU A 123 36.96 31.09 17.04
CA GLU A 123 38.23 31.62 17.53
C GLU A 123 38.07 33.01 18.16
N MET A 124 37.23 33.87 17.58
CA MET A 124 36.88 35.15 18.20
C MET A 124 36.15 34.97 19.54
N VAL A 125 35.27 33.99 19.66
CA VAL A 125 34.62 33.65 20.92
C VAL A 125 35.62 33.12 21.93
N ALA A 126 36.51 32.20 21.49
CA ALA A 126 37.54 31.60 22.34
C ALA A 126 38.51 32.66 22.89
N SER A 127 38.86 33.69 22.12
CA SER A 127 39.76 34.77 22.54
C SER A 127 39.15 35.68 23.62
N LYS A 128 37.81 35.73 23.73
CA LYS A 128 37.09 36.49 24.76
C LYS A 128 36.84 35.72 26.05
N LEU A 129 36.94 34.37 26.00
CA LEU A 129 36.99 33.55 27.19
C LEU A 129 38.38 33.73 27.77
N GLU A 130 38.50 34.47 28.91
CA GLU A 130 39.75 34.73 29.55
C GLU A 130 40.70 33.54 29.54
N PRO A 131 42.02 33.75 29.29
CA PRO A 131 42.97 32.65 29.39
C PRO A 131 42.90 32.14 30.84
N VAL A 132 42.43 30.92 31.02
CA VAL A 132 42.71 30.20 32.26
C VAL A 132 44.22 30.22 32.38
N ALA A 133 44.72 31.03 33.36
CA ALA A 133 46.14 31.14 33.67
C ALA A 133 46.73 29.70 33.66
N PRO A 134 47.94 29.49 33.12
CA PRO A 134 48.54 28.18 33.14
C PRO A 134 48.61 27.71 34.59
N VAL A 135 47.70 26.84 34.98
CA VAL A 135 47.76 26.19 36.28
C VAL A 135 49.05 25.41 36.27
N ALA A 136 49.95 25.83 37.17
CA ALA A 136 51.25 25.21 37.36
C ALA A 136 51.11 23.67 37.30
N SER A 137 51.92 23.09 36.40
CA SER A 137 52.05 21.66 36.22
C SER A 137 52.12 20.96 37.57
N GLY A 138 51.11 20.17 37.93
CA GLY A 138 51.18 19.47 39.22
C GLY A 138 50.05 18.55 39.59
N ALA A 139 49.08 18.30 38.75
CA ALA A 139 48.21 17.12 38.81
C ALA A 139 47.44 17.00 37.49
N PRO A 140 47.33 15.83 36.85
CA PRO A 140 46.37 15.65 35.80
C PRO A 140 44.96 15.98 36.35
N PRO A 141 44.12 16.74 35.61
CA PRO A 141 42.77 16.98 36.03
C PRO A 141 42.10 15.62 36.31
N PRO A 142 41.27 15.52 37.36
CA PRO A 142 40.57 14.28 37.62
C PRO A 142 39.87 13.86 36.33
N PRO A 143 39.95 12.56 35.96
CA PRO A 143 39.32 12.12 34.73
C PRO A 143 37.83 12.52 34.79
N SER A 144 37.43 13.42 33.88
CA SER A 144 36.04 13.77 33.69
C SER A 144 35.30 12.43 33.53
N ALA A 145 34.26 12.19 34.35
CA ALA A 145 33.51 10.96 34.27
C ALA A 145 33.14 10.70 32.78
N PRO A 146 33.31 9.47 32.29
CA PRO A 146 33.01 9.20 30.88
C PRO A 146 31.59 9.66 30.57
N PRO A 147 31.36 10.33 29.46
CA PRO A 147 30.02 10.81 29.11
C PRO A 147 29.07 9.60 29.11
N LYS A 148 27.92 9.77 29.77
CA LYS A 148 26.90 8.73 29.79
C LYS A 148 26.46 8.43 28.37
N PRO A 149 26.29 7.14 28.00
CA PRO A 149 25.86 6.80 26.66
C PRO A 149 24.42 7.31 26.40
N THR A 150 24.17 7.79 25.21
CA THR A 150 22.86 8.30 24.82
C THR A 150 22.03 7.18 24.16
N LEU A 151 20.80 7.01 24.62
CA LEU A 151 19.78 6.20 23.94
C LEU A 151 18.96 7.12 23.04
N SER A 152 19.02 6.86 21.74
CA SER A 152 18.23 7.59 20.74
C SER A 152 17.31 6.63 19.99
N VAL A 153 16.01 6.85 20.13
CA VAL A 153 14.96 6.07 19.45
C VAL A 153 14.18 7.00 18.54
N MET A 154 13.96 6.57 17.32
CA MET A 154 13.22 7.34 16.33
C MET A 154 12.07 6.54 15.74
N ALA A 155 11.01 7.25 15.34
CA ALA A 155 9.89 6.75 14.54
C ALA A 155 9.49 7.82 13.54
N THR A 156 10.46 8.33 12.78
CA THR A 156 10.30 9.52 11.94
C THR A 156 9.45 9.29 10.70
N GLN A 157 9.29 8.04 10.28
CA GLN A 157 8.44 7.69 9.14
C GLN A 157 6.95 7.82 9.44
N VAL A 158 6.58 7.93 10.72
CA VAL A 158 5.19 7.97 11.18
C VAL A 158 4.91 9.29 11.88
N LYS A 159 4.09 10.12 11.25
CA LYS A 159 3.67 11.40 11.84
C LYS A 159 2.83 11.15 13.09
N GLY A 160 3.16 11.84 14.19
CA GLY A 160 2.44 11.72 15.46
C GLY A 160 2.79 10.45 16.25
N ALA A 161 3.90 9.79 15.96
CA ALA A 161 4.39 8.68 16.75
C ALA A 161 4.78 9.13 18.16
N ARG A 162 4.40 8.33 19.16
CA ARG A 162 4.74 8.53 20.56
C ARG A 162 5.70 7.44 20.99
N ILE A 163 6.83 7.84 21.55
CA ILE A 163 7.84 6.92 22.04
C ILE A 163 7.80 6.96 23.57
N SER A 164 7.74 5.79 24.20
CA SER A 164 7.83 5.64 25.64
C SER A 164 9.02 4.76 25.98
N VAL A 165 9.92 5.24 26.83
CA VAL A 165 11.06 4.49 27.35
C VAL A 165 10.92 4.36 28.85
N ASN A 166 10.75 3.14 29.37
CA ASN A 166 10.48 2.85 30.76
C ASN A 166 9.37 3.73 31.36
N GLY A 167 8.31 4.03 30.58
CA GLY A 167 7.19 4.87 30.97
C GLY A 167 7.37 6.38 30.78
N LYS A 168 8.56 6.85 30.43
CA LYS A 168 8.79 8.25 30.04
C LYS A 168 8.42 8.44 28.57
N GLN A 169 7.42 9.26 28.31
CA GLN A 169 6.88 9.49 26.97
C GLN A 169 7.44 10.74 26.31
N THR A 170 7.54 10.71 24.98
CA THR A 170 7.75 11.88 24.13
C THR A 170 6.77 11.84 22.95
N ASP A 171 6.24 13.00 22.57
CA ASP A 171 5.25 13.14 21.49
C ASP A 171 5.89 13.55 20.15
N GLU A 172 7.21 13.66 20.09
CA GLU A 172 7.92 14.20 18.91
C GLU A 172 8.41 13.13 17.92
N GLY A 173 8.11 11.85 18.14
CA GLY A 173 8.64 10.75 17.31
C GLY A 173 10.16 10.56 17.41
N ILE A 174 10.82 11.27 18.31
CA ILE A 174 12.26 11.21 18.61
C ILE A 174 12.47 11.24 20.11
N PHE A 175 12.99 10.16 20.67
CA PHE A 175 13.46 10.10 22.04
C PHE A 175 15.00 10.13 22.03
N SER A 176 15.62 11.00 22.81
CA SER A 176 17.09 11.04 22.92
C SER A 176 17.48 11.54 24.30
N GLU A 177 18.04 10.66 25.12
CA GLU A 177 18.48 10.97 26.49
C GLU A 177 19.75 10.19 26.85
N GLU A 178 20.55 10.80 27.75
CA GLU A 178 21.65 10.11 28.40
C GLU A 178 21.12 9.15 29.45
N VAL A 179 21.42 7.87 29.31
CA VAL A 179 20.92 6.82 30.19
C VAL A 179 22.07 5.96 30.72
N ALA A 180 21.90 5.40 31.90
CA ALA A 180 22.88 4.47 32.45
C ALA A 180 22.82 3.13 31.69
N PRO A 181 23.91 2.33 31.70
CA PRO A 181 23.86 0.96 31.20
C PRO A 181 22.78 0.14 31.91
N GLY A 182 22.01 -0.65 31.14
CA GLY A 182 20.92 -1.43 31.69
C GLY A 182 19.91 -1.86 30.64
N LYS A 183 18.82 -2.48 31.05
CA LYS A 183 17.69 -2.87 30.19
C LYS A 183 16.65 -1.76 30.16
N TYR A 184 16.15 -1.47 28.98
CA TYR A 184 15.12 -0.48 28.74
C TYR A 184 14.00 -1.08 27.88
N SER A 185 12.75 -0.88 28.31
CA SER A 185 11.58 -1.19 27.46
C SER A 185 11.24 0.06 26.66
N VAL A 186 11.25 -0.10 25.35
CA VAL A 186 10.89 0.94 24.39
C VAL A 186 9.57 0.55 23.76
N LYS A 187 8.55 1.38 23.94
CA LYS A 187 7.24 1.21 23.30
C LYS A 187 6.98 2.39 22.37
N VAL A 188 6.60 2.08 21.12
CA VAL A 188 6.21 3.08 20.14
C VAL A 188 4.76 2.85 19.74
N THR A 189 3.97 3.90 19.78
CA THR A 189 2.56 3.90 19.43
C THR A 189 2.23 5.01 18.45
N ALA A 190 1.34 4.76 17.50
CA ALA A 190 0.82 5.78 16.61
C ALA A 190 -0.60 5.42 16.14
N GLU A 191 -1.40 6.43 15.83
CA GLU A 191 -2.76 6.22 15.34
C GLU A 191 -2.74 5.51 13.98
N GLY A 192 -3.53 4.45 13.86
CA GLY A 192 -3.59 3.63 12.64
C GLY A 192 -2.45 2.64 12.46
N TYR A 193 -1.59 2.45 13.45
CA TYR A 193 -0.50 1.49 13.44
C TYR A 193 -0.63 0.48 14.58
N PHE A 194 0.05 -0.66 14.45
CA PHE A 194 0.22 -1.57 15.57
C PHE A 194 1.28 -1.04 16.52
N ASP A 195 1.05 -1.20 17.81
CA ASP A 195 2.03 -0.87 18.83
C ASP A 195 3.24 -1.79 18.68
N GLU A 196 4.43 -1.23 18.76
CA GLU A 196 5.69 -1.98 18.76
C GLU A 196 6.36 -1.80 20.14
N GLU A 197 6.71 -2.90 20.78
CA GLU A 197 7.43 -2.90 22.05
C GLU A 197 8.70 -3.73 21.90
N ARG A 198 9.83 -3.15 22.34
CA ARG A 198 11.15 -3.80 22.23
C ARG A 198 11.95 -3.58 23.49
N GLU A 199 12.54 -4.64 24.03
CA GLU A 199 13.57 -4.52 25.05
C GLU A 199 14.93 -4.26 24.39
N VAL A 200 15.65 -3.26 24.89
CA VAL A 200 17.00 -2.91 24.44
C VAL A 200 17.94 -2.92 25.64
N VAL A 201 19.18 -3.38 25.42
CA VAL A 201 20.20 -3.41 26.43
C VAL A 201 21.23 -2.33 26.13
N MET A 202 21.26 -1.30 26.95
CA MET A 202 22.28 -0.26 26.88
C MET A 202 23.59 -0.73 27.49
N GLN A 203 24.65 -0.57 26.72
CA GLN A 203 26.04 -0.74 27.18
C GLN A 203 26.67 0.64 27.42
N ASN A 204 27.98 0.69 27.61
CA ASN A 204 28.73 1.93 27.75
C ASN A 204 28.99 2.65 26.39
N SER A 205 28.16 2.39 25.39
CA SER A 205 28.23 2.99 24.06
C SER A 205 26.86 3.57 23.67
N PRO A 206 26.80 4.66 22.87
CA PRO A 206 25.55 5.19 22.40
C PRO A 206 24.81 4.15 21.56
N LEU A 207 23.49 4.10 21.74
CA LEU A 207 22.61 3.22 20.98
C LEU A 207 21.54 4.06 20.29
N SER A 208 21.48 3.93 18.97
CA SER A 208 20.53 4.67 18.13
C SER A 208 19.87 3.73 17.15
N PHE A 209 18.54 3.75 17.06
CA PHE A 209 17.79 2.94 16.10
C PHE A 209 16.45 3.60 15.74
N ASP A 210 15.97 3.27 14.55
CA ASP A 210 14.64 3.67 14.05
C ASP A 210 13.68 2.50 14.13
N ILE A 211 12.43 2.77 14.52
CA ILE A 211 11.36 1.77 14.62
C ILE A 211 10.33 2.07 13.54
N ALA A 212 10.22 1.15 12.58
CA ALA A 212 9.17 1.17 11.58
C ALA A 212 7.92 0.48 12.12
N LEU A 213 6.82 1.24 12.26
CA LEU A 213 5.55 0.69 12.70
C LEU A 213 4.80 0.03 11.53
N LYS A 214 4.14 -1.08 11.82
CA LYS A 214 3.27 -1.77 10.86
C LYS A 214 1.90 -1.11 10.82
N GLU A 215 1.42 -0.77 9.63
CA GLU A 215 0.10 -0.18 9.44
C GLU A 215 -1.01 -1.17 9.80
N ARG A 216 -2.07 -0.67 10.46
CA ARG A 216 -3.28 -1.45 10.71
C ARG A 216 -4.12 -1.50 9.44
N PRO A 217 -4.52 -2.69 8.98
CA PRO A 217 -5.40 -2.80 7.83
C PRO A 217 -6.76 -2.17 8.14
N ALA A 218 -7.42 -1.64 7.12
CA ALA A 218 -8.81 -1.27 7.19
C ALA A 218 -9.70 -2.51 7.10
N ALA A 219 -10.91 -2.45 7.64
CA ALA A 219 -11.86 -3.55 7.66
C ALA A 219 -13.14 -3.17 6.92
N LEU A 220 -13.49 -3.93 5.87
CA LEU A 220 -14.69 -3.76 5.08
C LEU A 220 -15.75 -4.78 5.49
N SER A 221 -16.95 -4.32 5.81
CA SER A 221 -18.14 -5.15 5.96
C SER A 221 -19.12 -4.88 4.82
N PHE A 222 -19.88 -5.90 4.42
CA PHE A 222 -20.76 -5.82 3.27
C PHE A 222 -22.21 -6.18 3.62
N GLN A 223 -23.13 -5.33 3.17
CA GLN A 223 -24.55 -5.58 3.19
C GLN A 223 -25.03 -5.75 1.75
N ALA A 224 -25.27 -7.00 1.34
CA ALA A 224 -25.74 -7.36 0.01
C ALA A 224 -26.59 -8.62 0.09
N PRO A 225 -27.44 -8.92 -0.93
CA PRO A 225 -28.20 -10.17 -0.99
C PRO A 225 -27.30 -11.40 -0.89
N ALA A 226 -27.82 -12.48 -0.31
CA ALA A 226 -27.08 -13.74 -0.18
C ALA A 226 -26.66 -14.28 -1.55
N GLY A 227 -25.44 -14.84 -1.62
CA GLY A 227 -24.86 -15.36 -2.85
C GLY A 227 -24.18 -14.31 -3.74
N ALA A 228 -24.12 -13.03 -3.32
CA ALA A 228 -23.39 -12.02 -4.06
C ALA A 228 -21.88 -12.20 -3.89
N GLN A 229 -21.15 -12.16 -4.99
CA GLN A 229 -19.69 -12.23 -5.05
C GLN A 229 -19.11 -10.85 -4.78
N ILE A 230 -18.15 -10.79 -3.88
CA ILE A 230 -17.43 -9.54 -3.52
C ILE A 230 -16.01 -9.62 -4.06
N SER A 231 -15.61 -8.62 -4.82
CA SER A 231 -14.26 -8.45 -5.31
C SER A 231 -13.69 -7.11 -4.87
N VAL A 232 -12.44 -7.12 -4.45
CA VAL A 232 -11.67 -5.92 -4.13
C VAL A 232 -10.47 -5.87 -5.07
N ASP A 233 -10.31 -4.77 -5.79
CA ASP A 233 -9.27 -4.56 -6.81
C ASP A 233 -9.22 -5.69 -7.85
N GLY A 234 -10.40 -6.21 -8.23
CA GLY A 234 -10.56 -7.30 -9.19
C GLY A 234 -10.28 -8.71 -8.63
N ARG A 235 -9.93 -8.84 -7.35
CA ARG A 235 -9.74 -10.16 -6.69
C ARG A 235 -11.01 -10.55 -5.95
N LEU A 236 -11.51 -11.76 -6.19
CA LEU A 236 -12.62 -12.31 -5.43
C LEU A 236 -12.17 -12.56 -3.98
N VAL A 237 -12.85 -11.90 -3.03
CA VAL A 237 -12.54 -11.99 -1.60
C VAL A 237 -13.57 -12.79 -0.81
N GLY A 238 -14.77 -13.00 -1.36
CA GLY A 238 -15.78 -13.85 -0.74
C GLY A 238 -17.15 -13.76 -1.37
N ILE A 239 -18.09 -14.48 -0.77
CA ILE A 239 -19.50 -14.54 -1.16
C ILE A 239 -20.35 -14.21 0.07
N THR A 240 -21.38 -13.38 -0.09
CA THR A 240 -22.27 -13.00 1.01
C THR A 240 -23.17 -14.16 1.47
N PRO A 241 -23.51 -14.29 2.79
CA PRO A 241 -23.05 -13.45 3.88
C PRO A 241 -21.61 -13.75 4.31
N LEU A 242 -20.81 -12.72 4.55
CA LEU A 242 -19.46 -12.86 5.05
C LEU A 242 -19.47 -12.94 6.59
N PRO A 243 -18.83 -13.94 7.21
CA PRO A 243 -18.84 -14.12 8.66
C PRO A 243 -17.97 -13.10 9.39
N VAL A 244 -16.96 -12.56 8.71
CA VAL A 244 -16.01 -11.57 9.26
C VAL A 244 -15.77 -10.45 8.26
N PRO A 245 -15.45 -9.23 8.72
CA PRO A 245 -15.02 -8.16 7.85
C PRO A 245 -13.76 -8.54 7.05
N ILE A 246 -13.62 -8.02 5.85
CA ILE A 246 -12.45 -8.23 4.98
C ILE A 246 -11.41 -7.18 5.31
N GLU A 247 -10.21 -7.63 5.66
CA GLU A 247 -9.08 -6.74 5.87
C GLU A 247 -8.43 -6.37 4.53
N VAL A 248 -8.22 -5.06 4.33
CA VAL A 248 -7.56 -4.49 3.15
C VAL A 248 -6.51 -3.48 3.59
N PRO A 249 -5.43 -3.28 2.84
CA PRO A 249 -4.48 -2.21 3.12
C PRO A 249 -5.17 -0.84 3.15
N PRO A 250 -4.64 0.18 3.83
CA PRO A 250 -5.15 1.54 3.71
C PRO A 250 -4.90 2.11 2.31
N GLY A 251 -5.78 3.00 1.85
CA GLY A 251 -5.70 3.64 0.54
C GLY A 251 -6.93 3.45 -0.32
N GLY A 252 -6.80 3.79 -1.61
CA GLY A 252 -7.89 3.70 -2.57
C GLY A 252 -8.09 2.28 -3.09
N HIS A 253 -9.33 1.75 -2.98
CA HIS A 253 -9.71 0.41 -3.44
C HIS A 253 -10.97 0.47 -4.30
N ILE A 254 -11.06 -0.39 -5.30
CA ILE A 254 -12.27 -0.59 -6.09
C ILE A 254 -12.98 -1.84 -5.57
N VAL A 255 -14.17 -1.62 -5.03
CA VAL A 255 -15.03 -2.68 -4.54
C VAL A 255 -16.11 -2.98 -5.56
N THR A 256 -16.25 -4.24 -5.95
CA THR A 256 -17.29 -4.70 -6.86
C THR A 256 -18.11 -5.80 -6.19
N VAL A 257 -19.43 -5.65 -6.22
CA VAL A 257 -20.38 -6.65 -5.74
C VAL A 257 -21.24 -7.10 -6.91
N ALA A 258 -21.22 -8.39 -7.20
CA ALA A 258 -21.89 -8.98 -8.35
C ALA A 258 -22.76 -10.16 -7.94
N LEU A 259 -23.97 -10.25 -8.51
CA LEU A 259 -24.91 -11.36 -8.31
C LEU A 259 -25.56 -11.73 -9.64
N ASN A 260 -25.69 -13.02 -9.92
CA ASN A 260 -26.32 -13.49 -11.15
C ASN A 260 -27.75 -12.92 -11.28
N GLY A 261 -28.06 -12.41 -12.46
CA GLY A 261 -29.35 -11.76 -12.73
C GLY A 261 -29.50 -10.35 -12.20
N HIS A 262 -28.41 -9.74 -11.73
CA HIS A 262 -28.36 -8.38 -11.24
C HIS A 262 -27.24 -7.59 -11.89
N GLU A 263 -27.40 -6.30 -11.98
CA GLU A 263 -26.36 -5.37 -12.40
C GLU A 263 -25.27 -5.32 -11.34
N ALA A 264 -24.00 -5.37 -11.74
CA ALA A 264 -22.88 -5.29 -10.81
C ALA A 264 -22.83 -3.89 -10.20
N PHE A 265 -22.68 -3.84 -8.87
CA PHE A 265 -22.41 -2.62 -8.12
C PHE A 265 -20.89 -2.44 -7.99
N SER A 266 -20.36 -1.29 -8.40
CA SER A 266 -18.95 -0.97 -8.25
C SER A 266 -18.80 0.44 -7.65
N THR A 267 -17.91 0.55 -6.67
CA THR A 267 -17.61 1.83 -6.01
C THR A 267 -16.13 1.90 -5.66
N GLU A 268 -15.57 3.10 -5.76
CA GLU A 268 -14.24 3.40 -5.26
C GLU A 268 -14.35 3.88 -3.81
N VAL A 269 -13.52 3.35 -2.94
CA VAL A 269 -13.45 3.70 -1.52
C VAL A 269 -12.01 4.03 -1.18
N ASP A 270 -11.80 5.14 -0.48
CA ASP A 270 -10.52 5.50 0.11
C ASP A 270 -10.60 5.20 1.61
N LEU A 271 -9.68 4.39 2.11
CA LEU A 271 -9.72 3.83 3.46
C LEU A 271 -8.53 4.31 4.28
N GLU A 272 -8.82 4.83 5.45
CA GLU A 272 -7.79 5.18 6.42
C GLU A 272 -7.28 3.94 7.17
N ARG A 273 -6.13 4.07 7.82
CA ARG A 273 -5.52 3.00 8.61
C ARG A 273 -6.42 2.60 9.76
N GLY A 274 -6.76 1.31 9.87
CA GLY A 274 -7.61 0.78 10.92
C GLY A 274 -9.10 1.18 10.81
N GLU A 275 -9.50 1.84 9.73
CA GLU A 275 -10.89 2.23 9.49
C GLU A 275 -11.78 1.00 9.34
N ARG A 276 -13.01 1.10 9.87
CA ARG A 276 -14.06 0.11 9.66
C ARG A 276 -15.18 0.74 8.85
N ARG A 277 -15.37 0.26 7.62
CA ARG A 277 -16.40 0.78 6.72
C ARG A 277 -17.40 -0.29 6.31
N SER A 278 -18.69 0.05 6.35
CA SER A 278 -19.76 -0.80 5.84
C SER A 278 -20.17 -0.33 4.46
N ILE A 279 -20.21 -1.24 3.50
CA ILE A 279 -20.65 -0.99 2.13
C ILE A 279 -21.99 -1.65 1.92
N GLN A 280 -22.99 -0.83 1.56
CA GLN A 280 -24.31 -1.29 1.23
C GLN A 280 -24.47 -1.35 -0.29
N ALA A 281 -24.59 -2.56 -0.84
CA ALA A 281 -24.76 -2.79 -2.27
C ALA A 281 -26.23 -3.09 -2.60
N ASN A 282 -26.89 -2.13 -3.22
CA ASN A 282 -28.24 -2.30 -3.75
C ASN A 282 -28.18 -2.79 -5.18
N LEU A 283 -28.32 -4.11 -5.37
CA LEU A 283 -28.25 -4.75 -6.68
C LEU A 283 -29.61 -4.69 -7.38
N ARG A 284 -29.67 -4.08 -8.57
CA ARG A 284 -30.85 -4.04 -9.43
C ARG A 284 -30.89 -5.26 -10.32
N ARG A 285 -32.07 -5.81 -10.56
CA ARG A 285 -32.22 -6.91 -11.53
C ARG A 285 -31.91 -6.42 -12.93
N THR A 286 -31.25 -7.29 -13.72
CA THR A 286 -31.00 -7.00 -15.13
C THR A 286 -32.30 -6.98 -15.92
N THR A 287 -32.31 -6.20 -17.01
CA THR A 287 -33.41 -6.25 -17.98
C THR A 287 -33.59 -7.66 -18.54
N GLN A 288 -32.49 -8.37 -18.81
CA GLN A 288 -32.51 -9.75 -19.28
C GLN A 288 -33.24 -10.68 -18.32
N ARG A 289 -33.00 -10.59 -17.00
CA ARG A 289 -33.67 -11.38 -15.97
C ARG A 289 -35.17 -11.06 -15.93
N THR A 290 -35.54 -9.81 -16.06
CA THR A 290 -36.94 -9.39 -16.06
C THR A 290 -37.68 -9.92 -17.28
N VAL A 291 -37.07 -9.84 -18.47
CA VAL A 291 -37.64 -10.42 -19.70
C VAL A 291 -37.73 -11.94 -19.62
N SER A 292 -36.72 -12.62 -19.05
CA SER A 292 -36.73 -14.09 -18.90
C SER A 292 -37.92 -14.55 -18.04
N TYR A 293 -38.19 -13.87 -16.92
CA TYR A 293 -39.36 -14.15 -16.08
C TYR A 293 -40.69 -13.94 -16.82
N GLY A 294 -40.78 -12.86 -17.61
CA GLY A 294 -41.96 -12.63 -18.47
C GLY A 294 -42.19 -13.75 -19.45
N LEU A 295 -41.16 -14.20 -20.16
CA LEU A 295 -41.25 -15.33 -21.11
C LEU A 295 -41.59 -16.64 -20.44
N LEU A 296 -40.99 -16.95 -19.30
CA LEU A 296 -41.31 -18.15 -18.51
C LEU A 296 -42.75 -18.11 -17.98
N GLY A 297 -43.26 -16.92 -17.61
CA GLY A 297 -44.66 -16.76 -17.24
C GLY A 297 -45.60 -17.03 -18.40
N VAL A 298 -45.29 -16.51 -19.62
CA VAL A 298 -46.07 -16.80 -20.84
C VAL A 298 -45.99 -18.29 -21.19
N ALA A 299 -44.84 -18.93 -21.05
CA ALA A 299 -44.68 -20.36 -21.26
C ALA A 299 -45.57 -21.19 -20.31
N GLY A 300 -45.59 -20.81 -19.02
CA GLY A 300 -46.47 -21.48 -18.03
C GLY A 300 -47.96 -21.31 -18.36
N ALA A 301 -48.37 -20.09 -18.70
CA ALA A 301 -49.76 -19.84 -19.12
C ALA A 301 -50.13 -20.61 -20.38
N SER A 302 -49.22 -20.70 -21.35
CA SER A 302 -49.43 -21.51 -22.59
C SER A 302 -49.52 -23.00 -22.31
N LEU A 303 -48.79 -23.53 -21.35
CA LEU A 303 -48.93 -24.93 -20.90
C LEU A 303 -50.33 -25.19 -20.33
N VAL A 304 -50.81 -24.33 -19.46
CA VAL A 304 -52.14 -24.45 -18.89
C VAL A 304 -53.23 -24.36 -19.98
N ALA A 305 -53.13 -23.38 -20.89
CA ALA A 305 -54.05 -23.25 -22.03
C ALA A 305 -54.05 -24.51 -22.92
N GLY A 306 -52.85 -25.04 -23.23
CA GLY A 306 -52.70 -26.29 -24.00
C GLY A 306 -53.36 -27.48 -23.32
N GLY A 307 -53.27 -27.59 -21.99
CA GLY A 307 -53.97 -28.58 -21.19
C GLY A 307 -55.50 -28.43 -21.28
N VAL A 308 -56.01 -27.23 -21.14
CA VAL A 308 -57.45 -26.96 -21.26
C VAL A 308 -57.97 -27.31 -22.66
N PHE A 309 -57.29 -26.85 -23.73
CA PHE A 309 -57.68 -27.17 -25.10
C PHE A 309 -57.59 -28.65 -25.41
N SER A 310 -56.63 -29.40 -24.82
CA SER A 310 -56.55 -30.82 -24.92
C SER A 310 -57.77 -31.53 -24.31
N VAL A 311 -58.19 -31.08 -23.12
CA VAL A 311 -59.41 -31.59 -22.46
C VAL A 311 -60.66 -31.32 -23.29
N LEU A 312 -60.76 -30.11 -23.88
CA LEU A 312 -61.92 -29.77 -24.76
C LEU A 312 -61.88 -30.62 -26.02
N ALA A 313 -60.74 -30.85 -26.63
CA ALA A 313 -60.58 -31.75 -27.80
C ALA A 313 -61.00 -33.20 -27.48
N LEU A 314 -60.60 -33.70 -26.28
CA LEU A 314 -61.01 -35.03 -25.84
C LEU A 314 -62.52 -35.15 -25.57
N ARG A 315 -63.16 -34.09 -24.99
CA ARG A 315 -64.59 -34.05 -24.80
C ARG A 315 -65.33 -34.06 -26.14
N SER A 316 -64.93 -33.18 -27.09
CA SER A 316 -65.53 -33.19 -28.42
C SER A 316 -65.35 -34.54 -29.14
N GLN A 317 -64.19 -35.22 -28.96
CA GLN A 317 -63.98 -36.55 -29.48
C GLN A 317 -64.92 -37.57 -28.84
N SER A 318 -65.11 -37.54 -27.52
CA SER A 318 -66.03 -38.37 -26.80
C SER A 318 -67.52 -38.21 -27.27
N ASP A 319 -67.90 -36.95 -27.47
CA ASP A 319 -69.28 -36.62 -27.90
C ASP A 319 -69.50 -37.07 -29.35
N ALA A 320 -68.54 -36.91 -30.26
CA ALA A 320 -68.58 -37.47 -31.61
C ALA A 320 -68.64 -38.99 -31.56
N GLN A 321 -67.89 -39.67 -30.68
CA GLN A 321 -67.86 -41.10 -30.56
C GLN A 321 -69.21 -41.69 -30.07
N LYS A 322 -69.87 -41.01 -29.12
CA LYS A 322 -71.23 -41.45 -28.66
C LYS A 322 -72.21 -41.46 -29.80
N VAL A 323 -72.22 -40.50 -30.71
CA VAL A 323 -73.12 -40.54 -31.87
C VAL A 323 -72.75 -41.64 -32.84
N LEU A 324 -71.46 -41.93 -33.05
CA LEU A 324 -71.01 -43.03 -33.89
C LEU A 324 -71.47 -44.40 -33.32
N ASP A 325 -71.40 -44.56 -32.00
CA ASP A 325 -71.82 -45.82 -31.37
C ASP A 325 -73.33 -45.95 -31.40
N ALA A 326 -74.10 -44.86 -31.18
CA ALA A 326 -75.55 -44.84 -31.36
C ALA A 326 -75.96 -45.26 -32.81
N ARG A 327 -75.20 -44.85 -33.82
CA ARG A 327 -75.39 -45.19 -35.22
C ARG A 327 -75.26 -46.67 -35.48
N LYS A 328 -74.48 -47.41 -34.71
CA LYS A 328 -74.32 -48.85 -34.86
C LYS A 328 -75.55 -49.63 -34.41
N GLU A 329 -76.29 -49.05 -33.46
CA GLU A 329 -77.46 -49.75 -32.84
C GLU A 329 -78.80 -49.28 -33.42
N ARG A 330 -78.90 -48.01 -33.92
CA ARG A 330 -80.10 -47.41 -34.47
C ARG A 330 -79.83 -46.40 -35.55
N THR A 331 -80.86 -46.04 -36.34
CA THR A 331 -80.80 -44.84 -37.21
C THR A 331 -80.69 -43.58 -36.40
N ILE A 332 -79.74 -42.69 -36.74
CA ILE A 332 -79.50 -41.40 -36.08
C ILE A 332 -80.38 -40.36 -36.73
N SER A 333 -80.80 -39.35 -35.92
CA SER A 333 -81.54 -38.20 -36.36
C SER A 333 -80.63 -37.16 -37.04
N ARG A 334 -81.25 -36.23 -37.77
CA ARG A 334 -80.46 -35.09 -38.34
C ARG A 334 -79.75 -34.24 -37.25
N SER A 335 -80.39 -34.01 -36.13
CA SER A 335 -79.80 -33.26 -35.02
C SER A 335 -78.62 -34.00 -34.42
N GLU A 336 -78.60 -35.29 -34.33
CA GLU A 336 -77.43 -36.08 -33.88
C GLU A 336 -76.32 -36.11 -34.93
N LEU A 337 -76.63 -36.05 -36.22
CA LEU A 337 -75.61 -35.90 -37.27
C LEU A 337 -74.99 -34.52 -37.22
N ASP A 338 -75.80 -33.47 -37.00
CA ASP A 338 -75.29 -32.06 -36.82
C ASP A 338 -74.42 -31.95 -35.57
N GLN A 339 -74.78 -32.57 -34.45
CA GLN A 339 -73.95 -32.64 -33.25
C GLN A 339 -72.65 -33.41 -33.52
N TYR A 340 -72.62 -34.48 -34.22
CA TYR A 340 -71.42 -35.17 -34.63
C TYR A 340 -70.48 -34.25 -35.47
N ASN A 341 -71.04 -33.64 -36.50
CA ASN A 341 -70.27 -32.71 -37.35
C ASN A 341 -69.71 -31.58 -36.57
N GLN A 342 -70.48 -30.90 -35.71
CA GLN A 342 -70.05 -29.84 -34.85
C GLN A 342 -68.94 -30.27 -33.90
N ALA A 343 -69.14 -31.41 -33.20
CA ALA A 343 -68.14 -31.93 -32.27
C ALA A 343 -66.82 -32.29 -33.01
N ARG A 344 -66.89 -32.82 -34.21
CA ARG A 344 -65.74 -33.13 -35.03
C ARG A 344 -64.99 -31.84 -35.50
N ASP A 345 -65.74 -30.86 -35.98
CA ASP A 345 -65.20 -29.61 -36.48
C ASP A 345 -64.61 -28.79 -35.33
N ASP A 346 -65.28 -28.71 -34.18
CA ASP A 346 -64.73 -28.09 -32.96
C ASP A 346 -63.40 -28.76 -32.54
N ARG A 347 -63.35 -30.11 -32.58
CA ARG A 347 -62.13 -30.83 -32.24
C ARG A 347 -60.97 -30.54 -33.22
N ASP A 348 -61.26 -30.64 -34.52
CA ASP A 348 -60.20 -30.71 -35.56
C ASP A 348 -59.83 -29.31 -36.07
N ALA A 349 -60.81 -28.34 -36.14
CA ALA A 349 -60.56 -26.99 -36.60
C ALA A 349 -60.21 -26.03 -35.48
N LEU A 350 -60.62 -26.29 -34.22
CA LEU A 350 -60.42 -25.35 -33.12
C LEU A 350 -59.52 -25.93 -32.00
N TRP A 351 -59.95 -26.99 -31.31
CA TRP A 351 -59.29 -27.41 -30.07
C TRP A 351 -57.96 -28.06 -30.27
N ARG A 352 -57.76 -28.94 -31.24
CA ARG A 352 -56.46 -29.56 -31.55
C ARG A 352 -55.42 -28.58 -32.03
N PRO A 353 -55.68 -27.70 -33.01
CA PRO A 353 -54.71 -26.68 -33.39
C PRO A 353 -54.37 -25.73 -32.26
N ALA A 354 -55.37 -25.32 -31.44
CA ALA A 354 -55.17 -24.46 -30.28
C ALA A 354 -54.26 -25.14 -29.21
N ALA A 355 -54.49 -26.42 -28.96
CA ALA A 355 -53.63 -27.17 -28.05
C ALA A 355 -52.20 -27.30 -28.55
N ILE A 356 -51.99 -27.70 -29.83
CA ILE A 356 -50.68 -27.83 -30.45
C ILE A 356 -49.96 -26.48 -30.47
N GLY A 357 -50.66 -25.41 -30.86
CA GLY A 357 -50.12 -24.04 -30.86
C GLY A 357 -49.69 -23.58 -29.47
N SER A 358 -50.53 -23.85 -28.43
CA SER A 358 -50.22 -23.51 -27.05
C SER A 358 -49.02 -24.29 -26.50
N PHE A 359 -48.88 -25.56 -26.79
CA PHE A 359 -47.69 -26.34 -26.38
C PHE A 359 -46.44 -25.90 -27.16
N GLY A 360 -46.57 -25.57 -28.46
CA GLY A 360 -45.48 -25.01 -29.25
C GLY A 360 -45.00 -23.67 -28.69
N ALA A 361 -45.92 -22.78 -28.33
CA ALA A 361 -45.64 -21.53 -27.71
C ALA A 361 -44.95 -21.71 -26.32
N ALA A 362 -45.47 -22.65 -25.52
CA ALA A 362 -44.86 -22.95 -24.22
C ALA A 362 -43.42 -23.45 -24.36
N LEU A 363 -43.12 -24.33 -25.29
CA LEU A 363 -41.75 -24.77 -25.59
C LEU A 363 -40.88 -23.60 -26.09
N GLY A 364 -41.34 -22.83 -27.05
CA GLY A 364 -40.59 -21.71 -27.61
C GLY A 364 -40.23 -20.65 -26.54
N PHE A 365 -41.24 -20.15 -25.84
CA PHE A 365 -41.02 -19.16 -24.78
C PHE A 365 -40.29 -19.75 -23.57
N GLY A 366 -40.49 -21.02 -23.26
CA GLY A 366 -39.77 -21.71 -22.18
C GLY A 366 -38.26 -21.84 -22.47
N LEU A 367 -37.93 -22.24 -23.70
CA LEU A 367 -36.53 -22.36 -24.14
C LEU A 367 -35.84 -20.99 -24.16
N VAL A 368 -36.43 -19.98 -24.79
CA VAL A 368 -35.87 -18.66 -24.88
C VAL A 368 -35.74 -18.01 -23.48
N GLY A 369 -36.81 -18.10 -22.66
CA GLY A 369 -36.79 -17.57 -21.30
C GLY A 369 -35.76 -18.30 -20.42
N GLY A 370 -35.66 -19.63 -20.56
CA GLY A 370 -34.67 -20.45 -19.85
C GLY A 370 -33.22 -20.13 -20.26
N LEU A 371 -32.95 -19.93 -21.54
CA LEU A 371 -31.64 -19.51 -22.01
C LEU A 371 -31.29 -18.12 -21.51
N LEU A 372 -32.19 -17.15 -21.61
CA LEU A 372 -31.96 -15.80 -21.08
C LEU A 372 -31.69 -15.85 -19.56
N TYR A 373 -32.39 -16.70 -18.83
CA TYR A 373 -32.17 -16.89 -17.40
C TYR A 373 -30.78 -17.45 -17.09
N ALA A 374 -30.39 -18.51 -17.83
CA ALA A 374 -29.14 -19.25 -17.58
C ALA A 374 -27.88 -18.42 -17.93
N PHE A 375 -27.96 -17.64 -19.03
CA PHE A 375 -26.83 -16.85 -19.52
C PHE A 375 -26.80 -15.41 -19.00
N ASP A 376 -27.65 -15.05 -18.04
CA ASP A 376 -27.65 -13.75 -17.36
C ASP A 376 -26.59 -13.75 -16.24
N GLN A 377 -25.31 -13.77 -16.63
CA GLN A 377 -24.20 -13.67 -15.71
C GLN A 377 -23.73 -12.22 -15.64
N PRO A 378 -23.43 -11.70 -14.43
CA PRO A 378 -22.89 -10.36 -14.30
C PRO A 378 -21.55 -10.31 -15.02
N SER A 379 -21.40 -9.42 -15.99
CA SER A 379 -20.10 -9.13 -16.57
C SER A 379 -19.31 -8.37 -15.51
N THR A 380 -18.54 -9.06 -14.70
CA THR A 380 -17.47 -8.47 -13.89
C THR A 380 -16.35 -8.08 -14.85
N GLN A 381 -16.55 -7.05 -15.65
CA GLN A 381 -15.41 -6.35 -16.22
C GLN A 381 -14.74 -5.72 -15.00
N ALA A 382 -13.64 -6.35 -14.57
CA ALA A 382 -12.68 -5.69 -13.71
C ALA A 382 -12.27 -4.43 -14.47
N THR A 383 -12.92 -3.32 -14.16
CA THR A 383 -12.40 -2.02 -14.52
C THR A 383 -11.15 -1.94 -13.67
N GLY A 384 -10.01 -2.36 -14.26
CA GLY A 384 -8.72 -2.25 -13.60
C GLY A 384 -8.57 -0.84 -13.04
N PRO A 385 -7.73 -0.64 -12.01
CA PRO A 385 -7.53 0.68 -11.46
C PRO A 385 -7.31 1.61 -12.64
N ARG A 386 -8.21 2.56 -12.83
CA ARG A 386 -7.96 3.67 -13.76
C ARG A 386 -6.64 4.24 -13.26
N GLU A 387 -5.59 4.04 -14.03
CA GLU A 387 -4.35 4.74 -13.84
C GLU A 387 -4.74 6.19 -13.60
N ARG A 388 -4.63 6.62 -12.35
CA ARG A 388 -4.92 8.02 -12.02
C ARG A 388 -4.06 8.80 -12.99
N SER A 389 -4.67 9.44 -13.97
CA SER A 389 -3.96 10.47 -14.73
C SER A 389 -3.25 11.31 -13.69
N PRO A 390 -1.92 11.40 -13.73
CA PRO A 390 -1.18 12.12 -12.69
C PRO A 390 -1.90 13.46 -12.54
N ARG A 391 -2.37 13.74 -11.32
CA ARG A 391 -3.02 15.01 -10.98
C ARG A 391 -2.11 16.05 -11.59
N PRO A 392 -2.58 16.91 -12.52
CA PRO A 392 -1.71 17.93 -13.09
C PRO A 392 -1.08 18.63 -11.90
N LEU A 393 0.23 18.48 -11.75
CA LEU A 393 0.99 19.28 -10.80
C LEU A 393 0.50 20.70 -11.02
N PRO A 394 0.16 21.47 -9.95
CA PRO A 394 -0.18 22.85 -10.12
C PRO A 394 0.94 23.41 -10.99
N SER A 395 0.58 23.85 -12.19
CA SER A 395 1.53 24.40 -13.14
C SER A 395 2.27 25.48 -12.39
N THR A 396 3.51 25.20 -12.01
CA THR A 396 4.44 26.26 -11.66
C THR A 396 4.33 27.24 -12.82
N PRO A 397 4.02 28.52 -12.55
CA PRO A 397 3.97 29.48 -13.62
C PRO A 397 5.34 29.38 -14.31
N SER A 398 5.32 28.92 -15.55
CA SER A 398 6.51 28.93 -16.40
C SER A 398 7.07 30.34 -16.33
N PRO A 399 8.37 30.51 -16.03
CA PRO A 399 8.93 31.84 -16.07
C PRO A 399 8.60 32.41 -17.45
N ALA A 400 7.83 33.49 -17.45
CA ALA A 400 7.45 34.16 -18.68
C ALA A 400 8.73 34.46 -19.44
N ALA A 401 8.83 33.94 -20.66
CA ALA A 401 9.94 34.25 -21.54
C ALA A 401 10.05 35.78 -21.60
N PRO A 402 11.25 36.35 -21.50
CA PRO A 402 11.43 37.80 -21.56
C PRO A 402 10.86 38.27 -22.91
N THR A 403 9.82 39.07 -22.86
CA THR A 403 9.28 39.73 -24.02
C THR A 403 10.14 40.93 -24.33
N LEU A 404 10.75 40.95 -25.51
CA LEU A 404 11.41 42.09 -26.08
C LEU A 404 10.35 42.98 -26.77
N ASP A 405 9.98 44.07 -26.13
CA ASP A 405 9.14 45.09 -26.76
C ASP A 405 10.03 46.14 -27.46
N ILE A 406 9.83 46.32 -28.75
CA ILE A 406 10.47 47.37 -29.54
C ILE A 406 9.47 48.52 -29.60
N SER A 407 9.70 49.60 -28.83
CA SER A 407 8.92 50.83 -28.94
C SER A 407 9.67 51.84 -29.80
N ALA A 408 9.06 52.28 -30.88
CA ALA A 408 9.56 53.37 -31.71
C ALA A 408 8.75 54.64 -31.47
N ALA A 409 9.41 55.68 -31.01
CA ALA A 409 8.88 57.05 -31.00
C ALA A 409 9.76 57.90 -31.88
N PRO A 410 9.24 58.92 -32.57
CA PRO A 410 10.05 59.74 -33.49
C PRO A 410 11.24 60.38 -32.77
N GLY A 411 12.44 59.87 -33.09
CA GLY A 411 13.70 60.40 -32.55
C GLY A 411 14.41 59.60 -31.48
N TRP A 412 13.84 58.44 -31.00
CA TRP A 412 14.50 57.57 -29.98
C TRP A 412 14.25 56.09 -30.22
N TRP A 413 15.29 55.29 -30.28
CA TRP A 413 15.26 53.83 -30.26
C TRP A 413 15.70 53.32 -28.91
N GLY A 414 14.88 52.58 -28.23
CA GLY A 414 15.21 51.96 -26.95
C GLY A 414 14.72 50.52 -26.83
N LEU A 415 15.61 49.62 -26.42
CA LEU A 415 15.28 48.23 -26.03
C LEU A 415 14.99 48.21 -24.54
N ARG A 416 13.78 47.75 -24.17
CA ARG A 416 13.41 47.53 -22.74
C ARG A 416 13.18 46.05 -22.54
N ALA A 417 13.99 45.40 -21.72
CA ALA A 417 13.77 44.08 -21.25
C ALA A 417 13.06 44.13 -19.89
N SER A 418 11.86 43.55 -19.75
CA SER A 418 11.17 43.37 -18.47
C SER A 418 11.03 41.90 -18.15
N GLY A 419 11.63 41.46 -17.08
CA GLY A 419 11.48 40.16 -16.48
C GLY A 419 11.53 40.29 -14.97
N ARG A 420 10.71 39.54 -14.24
CA ARG A 420 10.89 39.34 -12.79
C ARG A 420 11.96 38.27 -12.60
N PHE A 421 13.02 38.64 -11.90
CA PHE A 421 14.08 37.77 -11.42
C PHE A 421 13.67 37.07 -10.14
#